data_3872aa68f15eb1bcaeb08ef1adba235d
#
_entry.id   3872aa68f15eb1bcaeb08ef1adba235d
#
_cell.length_a   1.000
_cell.length_b   1.000
_cell.length_c   1.000
_cell.angle_alpha   90.00
_cell.angle_beta   90.00
_cell.angle_gamma   90.00
#
_symmetry.space_group_name_H-M   'P 1'
#
loop_
_entity.id
_entity.type
_entity.pdbx_description
1 polymer ?
#
loop_
_entity_poly.entity_id
_entity_poly.type
_entity_poly.pdbx_seq_one_letter_code
_entity_poly.pdbx_strand_id
1 'polypeptide(L)'
;LPISAFAGWIAEQAALIKSIDKNHMVSTGSEGRHGCEGDMDLWLAIHSNPDIDYGIVHMWPYNWAWISDSTVAEGVDTACMRAREYIMEHAALMRRQGKPLVVEEFGYPRDAMAIEAGSPTTGRDRFYEYVFALLGDSAGIAGCNFWGWGGYADPAHRTWQPGDDYTGDPAQEAQGLNSVFAADSSTVALIHRATANL
;
A
#
# COMPACT_ATOMS: atom_id res chain seq x y z
N LEU A 1 -4.17 -7.10 -22.34
CA LEU A 1 -4.90 -6.05 -23.06
C LEU A 1 -3.91 -5.01 -23.58
N PRO A 2 -4.12 -4.41 -24.79
CA PRO A 2 -3.32 -3.27 -25.23
C PRO A 2 -3.39 -2.13 -24.17
N ILE A 3 -2.31 -1.41 -23.96
CA ILE A 3 -2.20 -0.27 -23.03
C ILE A 3 -3.36 0.72 -23.23
N SER A 4 -3.70 1.01 -24.49
CA SER A 4 -4.81 1.89 -24.84
C SER A 4 -6.19 1.36 -24.39
N ALA A 5 -6.38 0.04 -24.37
CA ALA A 5 -7.63 -0.57 -23.89
C ALA A 5 -7.76 -0.44 -22.37
N PHE A 6 -6.66 -0.60 -21.62
CA PHE A 6 -6.66 -0.40 -20.18
C PHE A 6 -6.96 1.05 -19.81
N ALA A 7 -6.28 2.01 -20.42
CA ALA A 7 -6.55 3.44 -20.19
C ALA A 7 -7.97 3.83 -20.58
N GLY A 8 -8.49 3.31 -21.68
CA GLY A 8 -9.88 3.51 -22.10
C GLY A 8 -10.88 2.97 -21.08
N TRP A 9 -10.66 1.75 -20.59
CA TRP A 9 -11.52 1.14 -19.58
C TRP A 9 -11.54 1.96 -18.28
N ILE A 10 -10.38 2.41 -17.76
CA ILE A 10 -10.31 3.30 -16.60
C ILE A 10 -11.16 4.57 -16.82
N ALA A 11 -11.00 5.21 -17.97
CA ALA A 11 -11.74 6.43 -18.30
C ALA A 11 -13.27 6.20 -18.32
N GLU A 12 -13.71 5.11 -18.93
CA GLU A 12 -15.13 4.76 -18.98
C GLU A 12 -15.71 4.46 -17.60
N GLN A 13 -14.98 3.71 -16.76
CA GLN A 13 -15.44 3.38 -15.40
C GLN A 13 -15.47 4.63 -14.50
N ALA A 14 -14.47 5.49 -14.56
CA ALA A 14 -14.43 6.73 -13.79
C ALA A 14 -15.62 7.66 -14.20
N ALA A 15 -15.84 7.84 -15.50
CA ALA A 15 -16.96 8.62 -16.01
C ALA A 15 -18.32 8.04 -15.58
N LEU A 16 -18.47 6.71 -15.60
CA LEU A 16 -19.68 6.03 -15.13
C LEU A 16 -19.93 6.31 -13.64
N ILE A 17 -18.91 6.17 -12.77
CA ILE A 17 -19.04 6.46 -11.34
C ILE A 17 -19.45 7.92 -11.13
N LYS A 18 -18.76 8.86 -11.79
CA LYS A 18 -19.07 10.30 -11.68
C LYS A 18 -20.46 10.67 -12.25
N SER A 19 -20.99 9.91 -13.19
CA SER A 19 -22.36 10.10 -13.69
C SER A 19 -23.42 9.72 -12.64
N ILE A 20 -23.10 8.78 -11.76
CA ILE A 20 -23.98 8.30 -10.68
C ILE A 20 -23.82 9.18 -9.44
N ASP A 21 -22.59 9.42 -9.02
CA ASP A 21 -22.27 10.24 -7.85
C ASP A 21 -21.03 11.11 -8.09
N LYS A 22 -21.25 12.40 -8.23
CA LYS A 22 -20.20 13.40 -8.46
C LYS A 22 -19.39 13.74 -7.20
N ASN A 23 -19.90 13.38 -6.02
CA ASN A 23 -19.29 13.77 -4.74
C ASN A 23 -18.25 12.76 -4.26
N HIS A 24 -18.38 11.48 -4.61
CA HIS A 24 -17.40 10.48 -4.26
C HIS A 24 -16.10 10.65 -5.06
N MET A 25 -14.99 10.55 -4.35
CA MET A 25 -13.68 10.51 -4.99
C MET A 25 -13.47 9.16 -5.69
N VAL A 26 -12.78 9.21 -6.82
CA VAL A 26 -12.46 8.03 -7.64
C VAL A 26 -10.96 7.97 -7.86
N SER A 27 -10.39 6.78 -7.73
CA SER A 27 -9.02 6.47 -8.10
C SER A 27 -8.96 5.12 -8.84
N THR A 28 -7.76 4.64 -9.15
CA THR A 28 -7.59 3.53 -10.11
C THR A 28 -7.37 2.17 -9.46
N GLY A 29 -6.98 2.10 -8.19
CA GLY A 29 -6.54 0.86 -7.53
C GLY A 29 -5.18 0.34 -8.03
N SER A 30 -4.40 1.16 -8.75
CA SER A 30 -3.13 0.76 -9.35
C SER A 30 -1.97 0.81 -8.35
N GLU A 31 -1.06 -0.18 -8.41
CA GLU A 31 0.16 -0.22 -7.58
C GLU A 31 1.20 0.86 -7.92
N GLY A 32 0.80 1.91 -8.61
CA GLY A 32 1.73 2.86 -9.20
C GLY A 32 2.28 2.32 -10.52
N ARG A 33 3.54 2.66 -10.88
CA ARG A 33 4.15 2.15 -12.11
C ARG A 33 4.27 0.62 -12.15
N HIS A 34 4.37 -0.05 -11.00
CA HIS A 34 4.37 -1.52 -10.96
C HIS A 34 3.08 -2.10 -11.52
N GLY A 35 1.93 -1.55 -11.18
CA GLY A 35 0.63 -1.93 -11.75
C GLY A 35 0.44 -1.53 -13.22
N CYS A 36 1.40 -0.81 -13.79
CA CYS A 36 1.47 -0.41 -15.20
C CYS A 36 2.68 -1.03 -15.92
N GLU A 37 3.12 -2.21 -15.51
CA GLU A 37 4.27 -2.94 -16.09
C GLU A 37 5.58 -2.12 -16.11
N GLY A 38 5.77 -1.21 -15.16
CA GLY A 38 6.91 -0.30 -15.08
C GLY A 38 6.78 0.97 -15.93
N ASP A 39 5.68 1.12 -16.67
CA ASP A 39 5.42 2.27 -17.55
C ASP A 39 4.84 3.45 -16.76
N MET A 40 5.68 4.43 -16.47
CA MET A 40 5.29 5.64 -15.77
C MET A 40 4.41 6.57 -16.62
N ASP A 41 4.57 6.56 -17.94
CA ASP A 41 3.75 7.39 -18.83
C ASP A 41 2.31 6.86 -18.87
N LEU A 42 2.14 5.55 -18.86
CA LEU A 42 0.82 4.93 -18.72
C LEU A 42 0.19 5.27 -17.37
N TRP A 43 0.96 5.11 -16.28
CA TRP A 43 0.47 5.46 -14.94
C TRP A 43 0.03 6.93 -14.87
N LEU A 44 0.82 7.84 -15.42
CA LEU A 44 0.47 9.26 -15.49
C LEU A 44 -0.77 9.50 -16.35
N ALA A 45 -0.88 8.84 -17.50
CA ALA A 45 -2.01 9.00 -18.41
C ALA A 45 -3.35 8.65 -17.75
N ILE A 46 -3.41 7.51 -17.03
CA ILE A 46 -4.64 7.09 -16.36
C ILE A 46 -5.01 8.02 -15.20
N HIS A 47 -4.02 8.52 -14.44
CA HIS A 47 -4.27 9.43 -13.32
C HIS A 47 -4.47 10.90 -13.74
N SER A 48 -4.14 11.25 -14.97
CA SER A 48 -4.44 12.57 -15.54
C SER A 48 -5.90 12.72 -16.00
N ASN A 49 -6.67 11.64 -16.03
CA ASN A 49 -8.09 11.67 -16.37
C ASN A 49 -8.83 12.62 -15.39
N PRO A 50 -9.69 13.55 -15.88
CA PRO A 50 -10.40 14.51 -15.04
C PRO A 50 -11.36 13.88 -14.02
N ASP A 51 -11.86 12.66 -14.28
CA ASP A 51 -12.75 11.93 -13.38
C ASP A 51 -12.00 11.08 -12.34
N ILE A 52 -10.67 11.07 -12.38
CA ILE A 52 -9.81 10.52 -11.34
C ILE A 52 -9.36 11.65 -10.42
N ASP A 53 -9.67 11.56 -9.13
CA ASP A 53 -9.47 12.65 -8.18
C ASP A 53 -8.06 12.69 -7.58
N TYR A 54 -7.39 11.55 -7.44
CA TYR A 54 -6.06 11.44 -6.83
C TYR A 54 -5.25 10.30 -7.43
N GLY A 55 -3.93 10.45 -7.37
CA GLY A 55 -3.00 9.38 -7.74
C GLY A 55 -2.78 8.41 -6.57
N ILE A 56 -2.45 7.17 -6.90
CA ILE A 56 -2.19 6.13 -5.90
C ILE A 56 -0.92 5.34 -6.19
N VAL A 57 -0.33 4.82 -5.12
CA VAL A 57 0.75 3.84 -5.15
C VAL A 57 0.53 2.80 -4.07
N HIS A 58 0.98 1.57 -4.35
CA HIS A 58 1.15 0.52 -3.34
C HIS A 58 2.63 0.27 -3.13
N MET A 59 3.02 -0.35 -2.01
CA MET A 59 4.41 -0.69 -1.72
C MET A 59 4.50 -2.02 -0.98
N TRP A 60 5.13 -2.98 -1.64
CA TRP A 60 5.29 -4.34 -1.16
C TRP A 60 6.76 -4.76 -1.16
N PRO A 61 7.57 -4.31 -0.18
CA PRO A 61 9.02 -4.53 -0.19
C PRO A 61 9.44 -5.99 -0.34
N TYR A 62 8.70 -6.92 0.25
CA TYR A 62 8.98 -8.34 0.12
C TYR A 62 8.58 -8.87 -1.27
N ASN A 63 7.34 -8.63 -1.70
CA ASN A 63 6.83 -9.11 -2.98
C ASN A 63 7.61 -8.53 -4.18
N TRP A 64 8.13 -7.33 -4.04
CA TRP A 64 8.95 -6.66 -5.07
C TRP A 64 10.46 -6.93 -4.94
N ALA A 65 10.84 -7.88 -4.09
CA ALA A 65 12.23 -8.26 -3.86
C ALA A 65 13.15 -7.08 -3.46
N TRP A 66 12.61 -6.09 -2.74
CA TRP A 66 13.42 -5.08 -2.09
C TRP A 66 14.14 -5.66 -0.86
N ILE A 67 13.52 -6.65 -0.25
CA ILE A 67 14.04 -7.49 0.83
C ILE A 67 13.75 -8.95 0.51
N SER A 68 14.41 -9.86 1.23
CA SER A 68 14.21 -11.32 1.15
C SER A 68 14.01 -11.90 2.54
N ASP A 69 13.67 -13.17 2.64
CA ASP A 69 13.50 -13.90 3.91
C ASP A 69 14.69 -13.70 4.86
N SER A 70 15.91 -13.72 4.30
CA SER A 70 17.15 -13.58 5.08
C SER A 70 17.52 -12.12 5.40
N THR A 71 16.81 -11.14 4.83
CA THR A 71 17.14 -9.71 4.98
C THR A 71 15.99 -8.87 5.53
N VAL A 72 14.96 -9.49 6.12
CA VAL A 72 13.82 -8.77 6.69
C VAL A 72 14.26 -7.73 7.74
N ALA A 73 15.20 -8.09 8.61
CA ALA A 73 15.67 -7.19 9.67
C ALA A 73 16.68 -6.15 9.15
N GLU A 74 17.68 -6.59 8.39
CA GLU A 74 18.78 -5.71 7.93
C GLU A 74 18.37 -4.86 6.72
N GLY A 75 17.41 -5.32 5.93
CA GLY A 75 16.97 -4.67 4.69
C GLY A 75 16.00 -3.52 4.88
N VAL A 76 15.52 -3.25 6.09
CA VAL A 76 14.50 -2.23 6.34
C VAL A 76 14.92 -0.83 5.89
N ASP A 77 16.19 -0.45 6.07
CA ASP A 77 16.67 0.86 5.63
C ASP A 77 16.67 0.97 4.10
N THR A 78 17.04 -0.10 3.41
CA THR A 78 16.95 -0.19 1.94
C THR A 78 15.50 -0.10 1.46
N ALA A 79 14.57 -0.79 2.14
CA ALA A 79 13.16 -0.71 1.84
C ALA A 79 12.61 0.72 2.03
N CYS A 80 12.99 1.39 3.11
CA CYS A 80 12.62 2.79 3.37
C CYS A 80 13.13 3.75 2.29
N MET A 81 14.39 3.60 1.86
CA MET A 81 14.94 4.43 0.78
C MET A 81 14.18 4.20 -0.53
N ARG A 82 13.95 2.96 -0.93
CA ARG A 82 13.21 2.63 -2.14
C ARG A 82 11.76 3.10 -2.09
N ALA A 83 11.10 2.96 -0.93
CA ALA A 83 9.74 3.47 -0.72
C ALA A 83 9.70 5.00 -0.92
N ARG A 84 10.66 5.73 -0.34
CA ARG A 84 10.75 7.17 -0.52
C ARG A 84 10.95 7.57 -1.98
N GLU A 85 11.89 6.92 -2.68
CA GLU A 85 12.15 7.18 -4.10
C GLU A 85 10.87 6.95 -4.92
N TYR A 86 10.20 5.83 -4.70
CA TYR A 86 8.96 5.46 -5.39
C TYR A 86 7.85 6.49 -5.14
N ILE A 87 7.60 6.85 -3.89
CA ILE A 87 6.61 7.86 -3.52
C ILE A 87 6.94 9.21 -4.17
N MET A 88 8.18 9.67 -4.05
CA MET A 88 8.56 11.02 -4.52
C MET A 88 8.45 11.16 -6.03
N GLU A 89 8.77 10.11 -6.78
CA GLU A 89 8.64 10.07 -8.24
C GLU A 89 7.17 10.27 -8.66
N HIS A 90 6.24 9.51 -8.06
CA HIS A 90 4.81 9.61 -8.35
C HIS A 90 4.20 10.92 -7.83
N ALA A 91 4.57 11.35 -6.63
CA ALA A 91 4.10 12.61 -6.05
C ALA A 91 4.50 13.83 -6.88
N ALA A 92 5.71 13.82 -7.46
CA ALA A 92 6.17 14.90 -8.33
C ALA A 92 5.30 15.04 -9.59
N LEU A 93 4.84 13.91 -10.14
CA LEU A 93 3.93 13.90 -11.29
C LEU A 93 2.53 14.37 -10.91
N MET A 94 1.97 13.88 -9.80
CA MET A 94 0.64 14.29 -9.34
C MET A 94 0.59 15.78 -9.00
N ARG A 95 1.64 16.34 -8.38
CA ARG A 95 1.71 17.79 -8.13
C ARG A 95 1.61 18.62 -9.42
N ARG A 96 2.21 18.16 -10.52
CA ARG A 96 2.09 18.82 -11.83
C ARG A 96 0.68 18.76 -12.39
N GLN A 97 -0.09 17.75 -12.01
CA GLN A 97 -1.51 17.60 -12.37
C GLN A 97 -2.45 18.34 -11.41
N GLY A 98 -1.94 18.94 -10.33
CA GLY A 98 -2.75 19.55 -9.28
C GLY A 98 -3.56 18.53 -8.46
N LYS A 99 -3.14 17.28 -8.42
CA LYS A 99 -3.80 16.20 -7.71
C LYS A 99 -2.94 15.68 -6.54
N PRO A 100 -3.55 15.25 -5.43
CA PRO A 100 -2.81 14.61 -4.34
C PRO A 100 -2.39 13.19 -4.71
N LEU A 101 -1.41 12.65 -3.96
CA LEU A 101 -1.02 11.24 -3.98
C LEU A 101 -1.43 10.57 -2.67
N VAL A 102 -1.95 9.35 -2.75
CA VAL A 102 -2.24 8.48 -1.59
C VAL A 102 -1.39 7.22 -1.71
N VAL A 103 -0.76 6.82 -0.61
CA VAL A 103 -0.17 5.47 -0.47
C VAL A 103 -1.31 4.55 -0.05
N GLU A 104 -1.96 3.91 -1.02
CA GLU A 104 -3.22 3.21 -0.80
C GLU A 104 -3.02 1.84 -0.13
N GLU A 105 -1.87 1.23 -0.38
CA GLU A 105 -1.45 0.01 0.32
C GLU A 105 0.04 0.04 0.62
N PHE A 106 0.42 -0.43 1.79
CA PHE A 106 1.79 -0.80 2.10
C PHE A 106 1.82 -1.81 3.23
N GLY A 107 2.79 -2.69 3.19
CA GLY A 107 3.00 -3.71 4.22
C GLY A 107 4.48 -4.04 4.39
N TYR A 108 4.78 -4.74 5.47
CA TYR A 108 6.11 -5.26 5.75
C TYR A 108 5.98 -6.56 6.54
N PRO A 109 6.76 -7.62 6.23
CA PRO A 109 6.69 -8.89 6.93
C PRO A 109 7.02 -8.76 8.42
N ARG A 110 6.56 -9.74 9.22
CA ARG A 110 7.03 -9.92 10.60
C ARG A 110 8.49 -10.34 10.63
N ASP A 111 9.15 -10.04 11.74
CA ASP A 111 10.53 -10.47 11.96
C ASP A 111 10.64 -11.99 11.78
N ALA A 112 11.75 -12.42 11.17
CA ALA A 112 12.01 -13.82 10.83
C ALA A 112 10.92 -14.52 9.99
N MET A 113 10.12 -13.78 9.23
CA MET A 113 9.02 -14.30 8.40
C MET A 113 7.97 -15.09 9.21
N ALA A 114 7.81 -14.74 10.49
CA ALA A 114 6.79 -15.30 11.36
C ALA A 114 5.38 -14.93 10.87
N ILE A 115 4.39 -15.76 11.18
CA ILE A 115 2.99 -15.56 10.81
C ILE A 115 2.06 -15.46 12.02
N GLU A 116 2.51 -15.90 13.19
CA GLU A 116 1.72 -15.95 14.40
C GLU A 116 1.43 -14.53 14.93
N ALA A 117 0.20 -14.27 15.31
CA ALA A 117 -0.22 -13.02 15.94
C ALA A 117 0.62 -12.72 17.20
N GLY A 118 1.09 -11.47 17.32
CA GLY A 118 1.94 -11.04 18.43
C GLY A 118 3.43 -11.43 18.30
N SER A 119 3.85 -12.09 17.21
CA SER A 119 5.26 -12.25 16.90
C SER A 119 5.93 -10.90 16.69
N PRO A 120 7.26 -10.76 16.92
CA PRO A 120 7.97 -9.49 16.77
C PRO A 120 7.74 -8.83 15.41
N THR A 121 7.62 -7.49 15.41
CA THR A 121 7.38 -6.66 14.24
C THR A 121 8.35 -5.49 14.12
N THR A 122 9.59 -5.67 14.57
CA THR A 122 10.59 -4.59 14.66
C THR A 122 10.87 -3.94 13.31
N GLY A 123 11.09 -4.76 12.27
CA GLY A 123 11.30 -4.26 10.90
C GLY A 123 10.07 -3.55 10.35
N ARG A 124 8.88 -4.14 10.57
CA ARG A 124 7.59 -3.56 10.20
C ARG A 124 7.38 -2.20 10.86
N ASP A 125 7.57 -2.09 12.15
CA ASP A 125 7.34 -0.87 12.90
C ASP A 125 8.25 0.26 12.40
N ARG A 126 9.52 -0.02 12.11
CA ARG A 126 10.44 0.95 11.49
C ARG A 126 9.99 1.40 10.10
N PHE A 127 9.55 0.46 9.27
CA PHE A 127 9.06 0.78 7.92
C PHE A 127 7.78 1.61 7.97
N TYR A 128 6.82 1.24 8.83
CA TYR A 128 5.57 1.97 9.03
C TYR A 128 5.81 3.38 9.56
N GLU A 129 6.66 3.52 10.58
CA GLU A 129 7.04 4.83 11.13
C GLU A 129 7.62 5.74 10.05
N TYR A 130 8.48 5.17 9.20
CA TYR A 130 9.07 5.90 8.08
C TYR A 130 8.01 6.35 7.06
N VAL A 131 7.09 5.49 6.66
CA VAL A 131 6.01 5.84 5.73
C VAL A 131 5.09 6.91 6.34
N PHE A 132 4.69 6.75 7.60
CA PHE A 132 3.87 7.74 8.30
C PHE A 132 4.57 9.11 8.44
N ALA A 133 5.88 9.14 8.62
CA ALA A 133 6.63 10.39 8.70
C ALA A 133 6.65 11.18 7.38
N LEU A 134 6.31 10.54 6.25
CA LEU A 134 6.17 11.22 4.96
C LEU A 134 4.78 11.89 4.77
N LEU A 135 3.81 11.62 5.65
CA LEU A 135 2.48 12.23 5.59
C LEU A 135 2.57 13.71 5.98
N GLY A 136 1.84 14.55 5.26
CA GLY A 136 1.73 15.97 5.58
C GLY A 136 3.01 16.78 5.36
N ASP A 137 4.11 16.14 4.94
CA ASP A 137 5.36 16.82 4.59
C ASP A 137 5.32 17.34 3.14
N SER A 138 6.36 18.08 2.77
CA SER A 138 6.61 18.56 1.38
C SER A 138 6.59 17.44 0.31
N ALA A 139 6.55 16.18 0.72
CA ALA A 139 6.40 15.02 -0.14
C ALA A 139 5.11 15.03 -0.98
N GLY A 140 4.05 15.70 -0.52
CA GLY A 140 2.78 15.80 -1.25
C GLY A 140 1.91 14.55 -1.14
N ILE A 141 2.09 13.77 -0.06
CA ILE A 141 1.25 12.62 0.26
C ILE A 141 0.07 13.11 1.09
N ALA A 142 -1.15 12.82 0.62
CA ALA A 142 -2.39 13.25 1.27
C ALA A 142 -2.96 12.22 2.24
N GLY A 143 -2.49 10.98 2.18
CA GLY A 143 -2.93 9.91 3.07
C GLY A 143 -2.19 8.60 2.80
N CYS A 144 -2.35 7.66 3.73
CA CYS A 144 -1.87 6.30 3.54
C CYS A 144 -2.76 5.29 4.27
N ASN A 145 -2.83 4.07 3.72
CA ASN A 145 -3.51 2.93 4.34
C ASN A 145 -2.51 1.78 4.43
N PHE A 146 -2.31 1.24 5.62
CA PHE A 146 -1.55 0.01 5.75
C PHE A 146 -2.40 -1.20 5.31
N TRP A 147 -1.78 -2.21 4.77
CA TRP A 147 -2.41 -3.48 4.46
C TRP A 147 -1.85 -4.59 5.34
N GLY A 148 -2.67 -5.32 6.04
CA GLY A 148 -4.11 -5.21 6.17
C GLY A 148 -4.48 -5.48 7.61
N TRP A 149 -5.66 -5.06 8.03
CA TRP A 149 -6.14 -5.30 9.38
C TRP A 149 -6.65 -6.73 9.53
N GLY A 150 -5.93 -7.57 10.28
CA GLY A 150 -6.33 -8.94 10.62
C GLY A 150 -7.16 -9.04 11.91
N GLY A 151 -7.21 -7.97 12.69
CA GLY A 151 -8.05 -7.93 13.90
C GLY A 151 -7.67 -8.97 14.93
N TYR A 152 -8.64 -9.80 15.30
CA TYR A 152 -8.48 -10.89 16.26
C TYR A 152 -8.38 -12.27 15.57
N ALA A 153 -8.17 -12.30 14.26
CA ALA A 153 -8.01 -13.55 13.54
C ALA A 153 -6.80 -14.35 14.05
N ASP A 154 -6.95 -15.66 14.07
CA ASP A 154 -5.90 -16.62 14.43
C ASP A 154 -5.73 -17.59 13.24
N PRO A 155 -4.75 -17.35 12.36
CA PRO A 155 -4.57 -18.18 11.18
C PRO A 155 -4.12 -19.59 11.57
N ALA A 156 -4.97 -20.60 11.30
CA ALA A 156 -4.66 -21.99 11.61
C ALA A 156 -3.66 -22.63 10.64
N HIS A 157 -3.61 -22.12 9.40
CA HIS A 157 -2.72 -22.62 8.34
C HIS A 157 -1.92 -21.49 7.70
N ARG A 158 -0.71 -21.82 7.22
CA ARG A 158 0.13 -20.86 6.49
C ARG A 158 -0.52 -20.33 5.21
N THR A 159 -1.27 -21.19 4.52
CA THR A 159 -2.11 -20.82 3.37
C THR A 159 -3.56 -21.02 3.77
N TRP A 160 -4.42 -20.05 3.52
CA TRP A 160 -5.81 -20.10 3.92
C TRP A 160 -6.53 -21.33 3.42
N GLN A 161 -7.32 -21.95 4.28
CA GLN A 161 -8.18 -23.10 3.98
C GLN A 161 -9.62 -22.81 4.42
N PRO A 162 -10.61 -23.49 3.79
CA PRO A 162 -12.01 -23.35 4.21
C PRO A 162 -12.21 -23.66 5.70
N GLY A 163 -12.69 -22.65 6.43
CA GLY A 163 -12.91 -22.73 7.87
C GLY A 163 -11.88 -21.95 8.70
N ASP A 164 -10.80 -21.48 8.08
CA ASP A 164 -9.86 -20.56 8.74
C ASP A 164 -10.44 -19.15 8.87
N ASP A 165 -9.99 -18.44 9.87
CA ASP A 165 -10.25 -17.01 9.99
C ASP A 165 -9.69 -16.25 8.78
N TYR A 166 -10.36 -15.16 8.41
CA TYR A 166 -9.82 -14.24 7.43
C TYR A 166 -8.83 -13.29 8.10
N THR A 167 -7.64 -13.22 7.51
CA THR A 167 -6.61 -12.24 7.86
C THR A 167 -6.59 -11.08 6.85
N GLY A 168 -5.63 -10.18 6.95
CA GLY A 168 -5.38 -9.16 5.94
C GLY A 168 -4.62 -9.68 4.72
N ASP A 169 -4.03 -10.87 4.79
CA ASP A 169 -3.27 -11.45 3.68
C ASP A 169 -4.17 -12.15 2.68
N PRO A 170 -3.89 -12.06 1.35
CA PRO A 170 -4.59 -12.83 0.33
C PRO A 170 -4.52 -14.34 0.59
N ALA A 171 -5.55 -15.08 0.19
CA ALA A 171 -5.69 -16.50 0.52
C ALA A 171 -4.52 -17.40 0.07
N GLN A 172 -3.83 -17.02 -1.02
CA GLN A 172 -2.68 -17.74 -1.57
C GLN A 172 -1.34 -17.38 -0.90
N GLU A 173 -1.31 -16.34 -0.08
CA GLU A 173 -0.11 -15.87 0.61
C GLU A 173 -0.02 -16.44 2.04
N ALA A 174 1.12 -16.19 2.70
CA ALA A 174 1.33 -16.62 4.08
C ALA A 174 0.43 -15.82 5.01
N GLN A 175 -0.59 -16.47 5.55
CA GLN A 175 -1.59 -15.87 6.42
C GLN A 175 -0.95 -15.35 7.72
N GLY A 176 -1.08 -14.05 7.99
CA GLY A 176 -0.45 -13.39 9.13
C GLY A 176 0.88 -12.69 8.83
N LEU A 177 1.48 -12.92 7.66
CA LEU A 177 2.80 -12.37 7.34
C LEU A 177 2.81 -10.84 7.30
N ASN A 178 1.86 -10.23 6.58
CA ASN A 178 1.69 -8.77 6.50
C ASN A 178 0.54 -8.24 7.35
N SER A 179 -0.35 -9.11 7.82
CA SER A 179 -1.51 -8.72 8.64
C SER A 179 -1.07 -8.04 9.94
N VAL A 180 -1.78 -6.98 10.30
CA VAL A 180 -1.69 -6.33 11.61
C VAL A 180 -2.81 -6.87 12.49
N PHE A 181 -2.44 -7.59 13.54
CA PHE A 181 -3.40 -8.13 14.50
C PHE A 181 -3.54 -7.19 15.72
N ALA A 182 -4.64 -7.33 16.44
CA ALA A 182 -4.85 -6.61 17.71
C ALA A 182 -3.75 -6.92 18.75
N ALA A 183 -3.11 -8.08 18.66
CA ALA A 183 -2.00 -8.49 19.52
C ALA A 183 -0.66 -7.79 19.17
N ASP A 184 -0.55 -7.15 18.02
CA ASP A 184 0.66 -6.43 17.57
C ASP A 184 0.74 -5.05 18.22
N SER A 185 0.89 -5.03 19.54
CA SER A 185 0.72 -3.82 20.36
C SER A 185 1.64 -2.67 19.96
N SER A 186 2.88 -2.94 19.51
CA SER A 186 3.81 -1.91 19.05
C SER A 186 3.36 -1.26 17.75
N THR A 187 2.95 -2.08 16.75
CA THR A 187 2.42 -1.59 15.46
C THR A 187 1.11 -0.82 15.67
N VAL A 188 0.19 -1.34 16.50
CA VAL A 188 -1.08 -0.67 16.82
C VAL A 188 -0.84 0.68 17.50
N ALA A 189 0.07 0.73 18.48
CA ALA A 189 0.43 1.99 19.13
C ALA A 189 1.07 3.00 18.17
N LEU A 190 1.86 2.54 17.21
CA LEU A 190 2.45 3.37 16.16
C LEU A 190 1.37 3.97 15.25
N ILE A 191 0.42 3.14 14.79
CA ILE A 191 -0.72 3.59 13.97
C ILE A 191 -1.53 4.66 14.72
N HIS A 192 -1.85 4.41 15.99
CA HIS A 192 -2.56 5.41 16.83
C HIS A 192 -1.81 6.73 16.96
N ARG A 193 -0.49 6.70 17.14
CA ARG A 193 0.31 7.94 17.20
C ARG A 193 0.30 8.70 15.88
N ALA A 194 0.40 7.98 14.76
CA ALA A 194 0.39 8.58 13.43
C ALA A 194 -0.95 9.28 13.14
N THR A 195 -2.08 8.62 13.46
CA THR A 195 -3.42 9.16 13.22
C THR A 195 -3.80 10.29 14.17
N ALA A 196 -3.23 10.36 15.36
CA ALA A 196 -3.50 11.45 16.32
C ALA A 196 -2.85 12.79 15.93
N ASN A 197 -1.93 12.78 14.97
CA ASN A 197 -1.20 13.96 14.49
C ASN A 197 -1.68 14.46 13.12
N LEU A 198 -2.71 13.84 12.55
CA LEU A 198 -3.39 14.25 11.32
C LEU A 198 -4.60 15.14 11.65
#